data_4d23091a19799d7efc593045e6dedac4
#
_entry.id   4d23091a19799d7efc593045e6dedac4
#
_cell.length_a   1.000
_cell.length_b   1.000
_cell.length_c   1.000
_cell.angle_alpha   90.00
_cell.angle_beta   90.00
_cell.angle_gamma   90.00
#
_symmetry.space_group_name_H-M   'P 1'
#
loop_
_entity.id
_entity.type
_entity.pdbx_description
1 polymer ?
#
loop_
_entity_poly.entity_id
_entity_poly.type
_entity_poly.pdbx_seq_one_letter_code
_entity_poly.pdbx_strand_id
1 'polypeptide(L)'
;MKKTPRDRTPRLKPVKQIELSEKNIKIRWILIAVLLIIALVAFGIGIHAFFSTEPVWQQVTVSEKAPNCSYDFVLMYDFTDYGGSASAVNRKITAMYTEQTQKAYQLFSTDDVETKLHNLYYLNNHLNETVQIDPVLYDALALIVEYNSRYPYLAPVYTEYDRIFISDNDLDASLYDPAYNPELAAYIAEAAAFANDPQMIQLQILGDNKVRLEVSREYLDFIEENGIETVFDFGWMRNAFVADYIADSLRAEGFTHGYIASYDGFTRNLDERGKPFSFNLFHRQGQDILIPAKIDYDRPMSIVFLRNYPMGESDRWHYYAYADGSIASTYLAPTDGKSKSATENMVAYSQNLGCAEVLLRMAPLYINDTMDMQMISALEQDQIYTIWYEGTNLHYNDPKLSPALLPVEQGYSYTLAPEK
;
A
#
# COMPACT_ATOMS: atom_id res chain seq x y z
N MET A 1 -30.58 -18.35 -72.36
CA MET A 1 -29.11 -18.32 -72.40
C MET A 1 -28.61 -17.21 -71.50
N LYS A 2 -28.09 -17.57 -70.30
CA LYS A 2 -27.49 -16.60 -69.32
C LYS A 2 -25.99 -16.62 -69.55
N LYS A 3 -25.41 -15.44 -69.87
CA LYS A 3 -23.94 -15.23 -70.00
C LYS A 3 -23.31 -15.18 -68.61
N THR A 4 -22.32 -16.04 -68.40
CA THR A 4 -21.44 -16.06 -67.20
C THR A 4 -20.51 -14.83 -67.18
N PRO A 5 -20.26 -14.20 -66.04
CA PRO A 5 -19.27 -13.08 -65.90
C PRO A 5 -17.86 -13.63 -66.05
N ARG A 6 -17.04 -12.96 -66.85
CA ARG A 6 -15.60 -13.18 -66.99
C ARG A 6 -14.88 -12.70 -65.75
N ASP A 7 -14.20 -13.62 -65.15
CA ASP A 7 -13.24 -13.40 -64.04
C ASP A 7 -12.08 -12.49 -64.52
N ARG A 8 -11.96 -11.28 -63.93
CA ARG A 8 -10.88 -10.36 -64.19
C ARG A 8 -9.85 -10.50 -63.05
N THR A 9 -8.94 -11.45 -63.18
CA THR A 9 -7.72 -11.48 -62.38
C THR A 9 -6.87 -10.22 -62.68
N PRO A 10 -6.48 -9.44 -61.67
CA PRO A 10 -5.64 -8.27 -61.90
C PRO A 10 -4.24 -8.75 -62.35
N ARG A 11 -3.83 -8.29 -63.53
CA ARG A 11 -2.45 -8.50 -64.04
C ARG A 11 -1.46 -7.75 -63.14
N LEU A 12 -0.66 -8.49 -62.38
CA LEU A 12 0.47 -7.96 -61.64
C LEU A 12 1.42 -7.27 -62.66
N LYS A 13 1.73 -6.03 -62.43
CA LYS A 13 2.75 -5.31 -63.22
C LYS A 13 4.10 -6.03 -63.05
N PRO A 14 4.84 -6.22 -64.17
CA PRO A 14 6.14 -6.87 -64.07
C PRO A 14 7.06 -6.02 -63.16
N VAL A 15 7.72 -6.69 -62.19
CA VAL A 15 8.72 -6.07 -61.35
C VAL A 15 9.84 -5.60 -62.25
N LYS A 16 10.12 -4.28 -62.25
CA LYS A 16 11.26 -3.72 -62.99
C LYS A 16 12.55 -4.28 -62.37
N GLN A 17 13.22 -5.15 -63.06
CA GLN A 17 14.61 -5.53 -62.73
C GLN A 17 15.47 -4.28 -62.84
N ILE A 18 16.03 -3.85 -61.73
CA ILE A 18 17.02 -2.77 -61.70
C ILE A 18 18.37 -3.43 -62.01
N GLU A 19 18.81 -3.35 -63.25
CA GLU A 19 20.16 -3.72 -63.61
C GLU A 19 21.14 -2.74 -62.95
N LEU A 20 21.85 -3.21 -61.98
CA LEU A 20 22.92 -2.46 -61.30
C LEU A 20 24.11 -2.36 -62.23
N SER A 21 24.38 -1.15 -62.75
CA SER A 21 25.52 -0.84 -63.61
C SER A 21 26.83 -1.37 -63.00
N GLU A 22 27.62 -2.14 -63.77
CA GLU A 22 28.92 -2.67 -63.35
C GLU A 22 30.00 -1.55 -63.18
N LYS A 23 29.71 -0.36 -63.61
CA LYS A 23 30.57 0.81 -63.42
C LYS A 23 30.63 1.16 -61.92
N ASN A 24 31.80 1.00 -61.32
CA ASN A 24 32.10 1.30 -59.89
C ASN A 24 31.83 0.15 -58.88
N ILE A 25 31.95 -1.10 -59.30
CA ILE A 25 31.78 -2.25 -58.41
C ILE A 25 32.74 -2.20 -57.20
N LYS A 26 33.95 -1.70 -57.35
CA LYS A 26 34.94 -1.52 -56.27
C LYS A 26 34.49 -0.50 -55.23
N ILE A 27 33.88 0.60 -55.65
CA ILE A 27 33.38 1.65 -54.75
C ILE A 27 32.19 1.11 -53.95
N ARG A 28 31.34 0.29 -54.54
CA ARG A 28 30.20 -0.38 -53.84
C ARG A 28 30.67 -1.36 -52.78
N TRP A 29 31.68 -2.17 -53.09
CA TRP A 29 32.27 -3.07 -52.11
C TRP A 29 32.93 -2.34 -50.95
N ILE A 30 33.59 -1.20 -51.21
CA ILE A 30 34.15 -0.31 -50.18
C ILE A 30 33.03 0.28 -49.34
N LEU A 31 31.95 0.76 -49.95
CA LEU A 31 30.78 1.30 -49.22
C LEU A 31 30.11 0.23 -48.35
N ILE A 32 29.91 -0.98 -48.86
CA ILE A 32 29.36 -2.10 -48.11
C ILE A 32 30.24 -2.45 -46.92
N ALA A 33 31.57 -2.53 -47.13
CA ALA A 33 32.53 -2.80 -46.06
C ALA A 33 32.49 -1.73 -44.96
N VAL A 34 32.46 -0.44 -45.37
CA VAL A 34 32.34 0.69 -44.42
C VAL A 34 31.04 0.66 -43.65
N LEU A 35 29.90 0.41 -44.30
CA LEU A 35 28.61 0.28 -43.65
C LEU A 35 28.57 -0.91 -42.67
N LEU A 36 29.22 -2.02 -43.04
CA LEU A 36 29.29 -3.22 -42.19
C LEU A 36 30.18 -2.96 -40.95
N ILE A 37 31.28 -2.22 -41.09
CA ILE A 37 32.11 -1.79 -39.97
C ILE A 37 31.34 -0.82 -39.07
N ILE A 38 30.63 0.16 -39.64
CA ILE A 38 29.78 1.07 -38.86
C ILE A 38 28.68 0.29 -38.08
N ALA A 39 28.03 -0.68 -38.74
CA ALA A 39 27.03 -1.51 -38.11
C ALA A 39 27.62 -2.37 -36.98
N LEU A 40 28.81 -2.95 -37.15
CA LEU A 40 29.52 -3.70 -36.12
C LEU A 40 29.95 -2.82 -34.93
N VAL A 41 30.43 -1.61 -35.19
CA VAL A 41 30.81 -0.65 -34.17
C VAL A 41 29.54 -0.18 -33.40
N ALA A 42 28.48 0.17 -34.12
CA ALA A 42 27.20 0.56 -33.50
C ALA A 42 26.59 -0.57 -32.67
N PHE A 43 26.67 -1.82 -33.15
CA PHE A 43 26.25 -3.00 -32.42
C PHE A 43 27.12 -3.25 -31.17
N GLY A 44 28.44 -3.09 -31.28
CA GLY A 44 29.38 -3.19 -30.16
C GLY A 44 29.12 -2.11 -29.10
N ILE A 45 28.85 -0.85 -29.52
CA ILE A 45 28.47 0.23 -28.61
C ILE A 45 27.10 -0.06 -27.97
N GLY A 46 26.14 -0.56 -28.76
CA GLY A 46 24.81 -0.94 -28.25
C GLY A 46 24.89 -2.08 -27.23
N ILE A 47 25.68 -3.11 -27.49
CA ILE A 47 25.95 -4.20 -26.53
C ILE A 47 26.67 -3.65 -25.30
N HIS A 48 27.72 -2.84 -25.47
CA HIS A 48 28.42 -2.24 -24.33
C HIS A 48 27.49 -1.34 -23.51
N ALA A 49 26.69 -0.49 -24.14
CA ALA A 49 25.68 0.33 -23.45
C ALA A 49 24.62 -0.53 -22.74
N PHE A 50 24.19 -1.64 -23.34
CA PHE A 50 23.24 -2.57 -22.73
C PHE A 50 23.81 -3.31 -21.51
N PHE A 51 25.12 -3.64 -21.53
CA PHE A 51 25.81 -4.30 -20.41
C PHE A 51 26.50 -3.33 -19.44
N SER A 52 26.71 -2.09 -19.81
CA SER A 52 27.30 -1.03 -18.96
C SER A 52 26.28 -0.05 -18.40
N THR A 53 24.98 -0.21 -18.67
CA THR A 53 23.96 0.41 -17.84
C THR A 53 24.15 -0.16 -16.44
N GLU A 54 24.69 0.66 -15.52
CA GLU A 54 24.69 0.34 -14.11
C GLU A 54 23.28 -0.11 -13.77
N PRO A 55 23.12 -1.26 -13.08
CA PRO A 55 21.81 -1.71 -12.66
C PRO A 55 21.24 -0.64 -11.72
N VAL A 56 20.38 0.18 -12.30
CA VAL A 56 19.64 1.25 -11.61
C VAL A 56 18.51 0.61 -10.82
N TRP A 57 18.10 1.23 -9.76
CA TRP A 57 16.85 0.96 -9.07
C TRP A 57 15.72 0.78 -10.07
N GLN A 58 15.02 -0.34 -9.99
CA GLN A 58 13.91 -0.65 -10.89
C GLN A 58 12.66 -0.96 -10.07
N GLN A 59 11.53 -0.50 -10.57
CA GLN A 59 10.24 -0.91 -10.06
C GLN A 59 9.96 -2.34 -10.55
N VAL A 60 9.67 -3.23 -9.60
CA VAL A 60 9.21 -4.58 -9.90
C VAL A 60 7.70 -4.56 -10.10
N THR A 61 7.26 -5.08 -11.24
CA THR A 61 5.85 -5.15 -11.60
C THR A 61 5.39 -6.59 -11.70
N VAL A 62 4.12 -6.86 -11.43
CA VAL A 62 3.56 -8.21 -11.57
C VAL A 62 3.54 -8.65 -13.04
N SER A 63 3.72 -9.96 -13.27
CA SER A 63 3.78 -10.54 -14.62
C SER A 63 2.44 -11.09 -15.10
N GLU A 64 1.49 -11.32 -14.21
CA GLU A 64 0.20 -11.94 -14.51
C GLU A 64 -0.95 -10.95 -14.43
N LYS A 65 -2.06 -11.31 -15.14
CA LYS A 65 -3.30 -10.50 -15.15
C LYS A 65 -4.35 -10.98 -14.15
N ALA A 66 -4.03 -11.98 -13.33
CA ALA A 66 -4.94 -12.45 -12.30
C ALA A 66 -5.18 -11.37 -11.23
N PRO A 67 -6.36 -11.34 -10.57
CA PRO A 67 -6.62 -10.41 -9.49
C PRO A 67 -5.54 -10.46 -8.42
N ASN A 68 -5.02 -9.30 -8.04
CA ASN A 68 -3.95 -9.15 -7.05
C ASN A 68 -3.99 -7.73 -6.45
N CYS A 69 -3.30 -7.51 -5.33
CA CYS A 69 -3.23 -6.21 -4.66
C CYS A 69 -1.99 -5.38 -5.02
N SER A 70 -1.27 -5.71 -6.10
CA SER A 70 -0.03 -4.99 -6.46
C SER A 70 -0.24 -3.52 -6.82
N TYR A 71 -1.47 -3.13 -7.17
CA TYR A 71 -1.83 -1.74 -7.46
C TYR A 71 -1.80 -0.83 -6.21
N ASP A 72 -1.82 -1.42 -5.01
CA ASP A 72 -1.67 -0.69 -3.76
C ASP A 72 -0.21 -0.39 -3.41
N PHE A 73 0.75 -1.02 -4.11
CA PHE A 73 2.16 -1.02 -3.71
C PHE A 73 3.12 -0.61 -4.82
N VAL A 74 4.26 -0.08 -4.38
CA VAL A 74 5.47 0.10 -5.20
C VAL A 74 6.57 -0.76 -4.59
N LEU A 75 7.06 -1.76 -5.31
CA LEU A 75 8.27 -2.51 -4.97
C LEU A 75 9.44 -1.98 -5.79
N MET A 76 10.39 -1.29 -5.15
CA MET A 76 11.63 -0.81 -5.76
C MET A 76 12.79 -1.71 -5.35
N TYR A 77 13.59 -2.13 -6.32
CA TYR A 77 14.69 -3.04 -6.08
C TYR A 77 15.96 -2.60 -6.82
N ASP A 78 17.08 -2.70 -6.11
CA ASP A 78 18.42 -2.41 -6.65
C ASP A 78 19.09 -3.72 -7.07
N PHE A 79 19.24 -3.92 -8.36
CA PHE A 79 19.85 -5.11 -8.95
C PHE A 79 21.38 -5.07 -9.01
N THR A 80 22.02 -4.10 -8.34
CA THR A 80 23.49 -4.07 -8.20
C THR A 80 23.98 -5.14 -7.21
N ASP A 81 25.24 -5.54 -7.37
CA ASP A 81 25.98 -6.39 -6.42
C ASP A 81 25.49 -7.84 -6.27
N TYR A 82 24.66 -8.33 -7.22
CA TYR A 82 24.37 -9.76 -7.30
C TYR A 82 25.44 -10.49 -8.11
N GLY A 83 26.02 -11.54 -7.55
CA GLY A 83 27.02 -12.39 -8.19
C GLY A 83 26.53 -13.19 -9.39
N GLY A 84 25.42 -12.78 -10.05
CA GLY A 84 24.74 -13.44 -11.13
C GLY A 84 24.07 -12.48 -12.12
N SER A 85 23.23 -13.01 -13.01
CA SER A 85 22.48 -12.20 -13.97
C SER A 85 21.37 -11.39 -13.29
N ALA A 86 21.44 -10.06 -13.32
CA ALA A 86 20.39 -9.17 -12.83
C ALA A 86 19.00 -9.53 -13.41
N SER A 87 18.95 -9.97 -14.69
CA SER A 87 17.72 -10.45 -15.32
C SER A 87 17.15 -11.73 -14.69
N ALA A 88 17.99 -12.63 -14.20
CA ALA A 88 17.53 -13.84 -13.51
C ALA A 88 16.96 -13.50 -12.12
N VAL A 89 17.64 -12.60 -11.39
CA VAL A 89 17.17 -12.09 -10.11
C VAL A 89 15.84 -11.34 -10.27
N ASN A 90 15.75 -10.44 -11.26
CA ASN A 90 14.51 -9.72 -11.56
C ASN A 90 13.35 -10.66 -11.84
N ARG A 91 13.54 -11.71 -12.67
CA ARG A 91 12.50 -12.70 -12.94
C ARG A 91 12.04 -13.43 -11.68
N LYS A 92 12.98 -13.78 -10.78
CA LYS A 92 12.64 -14.47 -9.53
C LYS A 92 11.83 -13.55 -8.60
N ILE A 93 12.28 -12.31 -8.41
CA ILE A 93 11.58 -11.32 -7.57
C ILE A 93 10.19 -11.01 -8.16
N THR A 94 10.09 -10.81 -9.48
CA THR A 94 8.81 -10.60 -10.18
C THR A 94 7.85 -11.76 -9.95
N ALA A 95 8.32 -13.01 -10.06
CA ALA A 95 7.48 -14.17 -9.83
C ALA A 95 7.00 -14.25 -8.39
N MET A 96 7.88 -14.04 -7.41
CA MET A 96 7.54 -14.00 -5.98
C MET A 96 6.54 -12.88 -5.69
N TYR A 97 6.81 -11.67 -6.16
CA TYR A 97 5.93 -10.52 -5.93
C TYR A 97 4.53 -10.75 -6.54
N THR A 98 4.47 -11.35 -7.73
CA THR A 98 3.20 -11.74 -8.36
C THR A 98 2.43 -12.73 -7.50
N GLU A 99 3.09 -13.82 -7.06
CA GLU A 99 2.47 -14.87 -6.24
C GLU A 99 1.96 -14.29 -4.90
N GLN A 100 2.79 -13.48 -4.24
CA GLN A 100 2.47 -12.91 -2.93
C GLN A 100 1.33 -11.90 -2.97
N THR A 101 1.31 -11.03 -3.99
CA THR A 101 0.20 -10.06 -4.15
C THR A 101 -1.11 -10.74 -4.53
N GLN A 102 -1.08 -11.84 -5.30
CA GLN A 102 -2.27 -12.66 -5.58
C GLN A 102 -2.76 -13.37 -4.32
N LYS A 103 -1.85 -14.00 -3.58
CA LYS A 103 -2.19 -14.69 -2.32
C LYS A 103 -2.74 -13.71 -1.28
N ALA A 104 -2.12 -12.54 -1.11
CA ALA A 104 -2.60 -11.52 -0.20
C ALA A 104 -4.00 -11.02 -0.60
N TYR A 105 -4.25 -10.75 -1.88
CA TYR A 105 -5.57 -10.39 -2.39
C TYR A 105 -6.63 -11.43 -2.01
N GLN A 106 -6.32 -12.72 -2.17
CA GLN A 106 -7.24 -13.81 -1.85
C GLN A 106 -7.49 -13.95 -0.35
N LEU A 107 -6.44 -13.83 0.49
CA LEU A 107 -6.52 -14.06 1.93
C LEU A 107 -7.23 -12.95 2.68
N PHE A 108 -6.95 -11.69 2.32
CA PHE A 108 -7.47 -10.51 3.01
C PHE A 108 -8.76 -9.96 2.39
N SER A 109 -9.38 -10.68 1.44
CA SER A 109 -10.67 -10.30 0.87
C SER A 109 -11.81 -10.70 1.81
N THR A 110 -12.75 -9.76 1.99
CA THR A 110 -14.06 -9.97 2.60
C THR A 110 -15.16 -10.23 1.57
N ASP A 111 -14.82 -10.18 0.28
CA ASP A 111 -15.69 -10.53 -0.83
C ASP A 111 -15.56 -12.02 -1.20
N ASP A 112 -16.59 -12.57 -1.85
CA ASP A 112 -16.57 -13.92 -2.44
C ASP A 112 -15.65 -13.95 -3.68
N VAL A 113 -14.35 -14.12 -3.44
CA VAL A 113 -13.36 -14.26 -4.50
C VAL A 113 -13.10 -15.73 -4.81
N GLU A 114 -12.85 -16.05 -6.09
CA GLU A 114 -12.52 -17.42 -6.49
C GLU A 114 -11.19 -17.86 -5.85
N THR A 115 -11.25 -18.63 -4.77
CA THR A 115 -10.11 -19.16 -4.04
C THR A 115 -10.43 -20.50 -3.39
N LYS A 116 -9.38 -21.31 -3.15
CA LYS A 116 -9.46 -22.52 -2.33
C LYS A 116 -9.02 -22.29 -0.89
N LEU A 117 -8.63 -21.06 -0.57
CA LEU A 117 -8.16 -20.66 0.75
C LEU A 117 -9.34 -20.24 1.62
N HIS A 118 -9.32 -20.61 2.88
CA HIS A 118 -10.21 -20.02 3.86
C HIS A 118 -9.68 -18.63 4.22
N ASN A 119 -10.34 -17.61 3.67
CA ASN A 119 -9.99 -16.19 3.76
C ASN A 119 -10.89 -15.44 4.76
N LEU A 120 -10.83 -14.12 4.80
CA LEU A 120 -11.70 -13.32 5.67
C LEU A 120 -13.18 -13.47 5.31
N TYR A 121 -13.55 -13.56 4.03
CA TYR A 121 -14.91 -13.85 3.62
C TYR A 121 -15.41 -15.17 4.22
N TYR A 122 -14.58 -16.22 4.13
CA TYR A 122 -14.92 -17.51 4.72
C TYR A 122 -15.10 -17.39 6.25
N LEU A 123 -14.21 -16.67 6.94
CA LEU A 123 -14.30 -16.48 8.40
C LEU A 123 -15.58 -15.74 8.81
N ASN A 124 -15.96 -14.68 8.08
CA ASN A 124 -17.20 -13.92 8.32
C ASN A 124 -18.48 -14.77 8.11
N ASN A 125 -18.41 -15.77 7.20
CA ASN A 125 -19.54 -16.68 6.94
C ASN A 125 -19.57 -17.92 7.83
N HIS A 126 -18.59 -18.12 8.74
CA HIS A 126 -18.49 -19.25 9.65
C HIS A 126 -18.31 -18.78 11.10
N LEU A 127 -19.16 -17.82 11.51
CA LEU A 127 -19.18 -17.29 12.87
C LEU A 127 -19.43 -18.42 13.88
N ASN A 128 -18.75 -18.35 15.02
CA ASN A 128 -18.85 -19.36 16.08
C ASN A 128 -18.33 -20.77 15.71
N GLU A 129 -17.70 -20.92 14.55
CA GLU A 129 -17.07 -22.18 14.12
C GLU A 129 -15.54 -22.10 14.23
N THR A 130 -14.90 -23.26 14.44
CA THR A 130 -13.44 -23.35 14.38
C THR A 130 -13.02 -23.54 12.93
N VAL A 131 -12.26 -22.60 12.41
CA VAL A 131 -11.80 -22.56 11.01
C VAL A 131 -10.29 -22.79 10.95
N GLN A 132 -9.85 -23.67 10.04
CA GLN A 132 -8.45 -23.82 9.66
C GLN A 132 -8.14 -22.81 8.54
N ILE A 133 -7.15 -21.95 8.72
CA ILE A 133 -6.79 -20.89 7.78
C ILE A 133 -5.33 -20.98 7.30
N ASP A 134 -4.97 -20.18 6.30
CA ASP A 134 -3.58 -20.09 5.84
C ASP A 134 -2.66 -19.48 6.92
N PRO A 135 -1.42 -19.94 7.07
CA PRO A 135 -0.47 -19.38 8.06
C PRO A 135 -0.29 -17.87 7.97
N VAL A 136 -0.27 -17.29 6.77
CA VAL A 136 -0.10 -15.83 6.58
C VAL A 136 -1.26 -15.06 7.20
N LEU A 137 -2.49 -15.52 6.99
CA LEU A 137 -3.66 -14.89 7.61
C LEU A 137 -3.68 -15.16 9.12
N TYR A 138 -3.28 -16.37 9.55
CA TYR A 138 -3.20 -16.72 10.97
C TYR A 138 -2.24 -15.79 11.73
N ASP A 139 -1.04 -15.55 11.20
CA ASP A 139 -0.05 -14.67 11.82
C ASP A 139 -0.57 -13.22 11.92
N ALA A 140 -1.24 -12.73 10.88
CA ALA A 140 -1.87 -11.41 10.90
C ALA A 140 -2.99 -11.32 11.95
N LEU A 141 -3.85 -12.34 12.05
CA LEU A 141 -4.91 -12.41 13.06
C LEU A 141 -4.35 -12.57 14.48
N ALA A 142 -3.25 -13.30 14.65
CA ALA A 142 -2.56 -13.44 15.93
C ALA A 142 -2.06 -12.08 16.46
N LEU A 143 -1.49 -11.23 15.59
CA LEU A 143 -1.08 -9.87 15.96
C LEU A 143 -2.29 -9.01 16.41
N ILE A 144 -3.43 -9.10 15.74
CA ILE A 144 -4.65 -8.39 16.15
C ILE A 144 -5.05 -8.77 17.58
N VAL A 145 -4.96 -10.06 17.90
CA VAL A 145 -5.29 -10.55 19.26
C VAL A 145 -4.24 -10.17 20.28
N GLU A 146 -2.93 -10.27 19.93
CA GLU A 146 -1.81 -9.91 20.80
C GLU A 146 -1.86 -8.45 21.23
N TYR A 147 -2.15 -7.54 20.29
CA TYR A 147 -2.26 -6.11 20.56
C TYR A 147 -3.65 -5.67 21.00
N ASN A 148 -4.60 -6.62 21.17
CA ASN A 148 -5.99 -6.35 21.54
C ASN A 148 -6.62 -5.25 20.67
N SER A 149 -6.34 -5.27 19.37
CA SER A 149 -6.82 -4.27 18.43
C SER A 149 -8.31 -4.46 18.14
N ARG A 150 -9.10 -3.41 18.31
CA ARG A 150 -10.55 -3.44 18.05
C ARG A 150 -10.93 -2.88 16.68
N TYR A 151 -10.00 -2.30 15.92
CA TYR A 151 -10.26 -1.71 14.62
C TYR A 151 -10.84 -2.69 13.59
N PRO A 152 -10.38 -3.94 13.45
CA PRO A 152 -10.95 -4.87 12.48
C PRO A 152 -12.40 -5.23 12.72
N TYR A 153 -12.87 -5.10 13.95
CA TYR A 153 -14.27 -5.41 14.32
C TYR A 153 -15.24 -4.28 13.94
N LEU A 154 -14.71 -3.11 13.54
CA LEU A 154 -15.52 -1.98 13.04
C LEU A 154 -15.97 -2.16 11.58
N ALA A 155 -15.83 -3.34 10.98
CA ALA A 155 -16.24 -3.59 9.60
C ALA A 155 -17.66 -3.07 9.26
N PRO A 156 -18.70 -3.25 10.10
CA PRO A 156 -20.03 -2.68 9.82
C PRO A 156 -20.05 -1.15 9.76
N VAL A 157 -19.18 -0.49 10.54
CA VAL A 157 -19.07 0.96 10.57
C VAL A 157 -18.32 1.47 9.33
N TYR A 158 -17.25 0.78 8.91
CA TYR A 158 -16.51 1.14 7.68
C TYR A 158 -17.41 1.12 6.46
N THR A 159 -18.30 0.14 6.34
CA THR A 159 -19.27 0.04 5.23
C THR A 159 -20.15 1.29 5.10
N GLU A 160 -20.53 1.93 6.21
CA GLU A 160 -21.29 3.18 6.17
C GLU A 160 -20.42 4.37 5.77
N TYR A 161 -19.19 4.45 6.26
CA TYR A 161 -18.25 5.52 5.89
C TYR A 161 -17.82 5.44 4.42
N ASP A 162 -17.74 4.27 3.82
CA ASP A 162 -17.43 4.13 2.39
C ASP A 162 -18.41 4.89 1.51
N ARG A 163 -19.68 5.04 1.93
CA ARG A 163 -20.69 5.85 1.24
C ARG A 163 -20.37 7.34 1.25
N ILE A 164 -19.72 7.84 2.31
CA ILE A 164 -19.26 9.23 2.37
C ILE A 164 -18.17 9.45 1.32
N PHE A 165 -17.19 8.55 1.26
CA PHE A 165 -16.01 8.71 0.39
C PHE A 165 -16.33 8.64 -1.11
N ILE A 166 -17.42 7.97 -1.50
CA ILE A 166 -17.88 7.89 -2.88
C ILE A 166 -18.87 8.97 -3.25
N SER A 167 -19.28 9.84 -2.33
CA SER A 167 -20.26 10.90 -2.56
C SER A 167 -19.72 11.98 -3.50
N ASP A 168 -20.59 12.51 -4.35
CA ASP A 168 -20.22 13.51 -5.37
C ASP A 168 -20.22 14.95 -4.83
N ASN A 169 -20.91 15.21 -3.70
CA ASN A 169 -21.05 16.54 -3.11
C ASN A 169 -21.39 16.46 -1.60
N ASP A 170 -21.24 17.59 -0.90
CA ASP A 170 -21.44 17.69 0.57
C ASP A 170 -22.86 17.29 1.01
N LEU A 171 -23.87 17.56 0.19
CA LEU A 171 -25.24 17.18 0.55
C LEU A 171 -25.40 15.67 0.58
N ASP A 172 -24.86 14.98 -0.41
CA ASP A 172 -24.89 13.52 -0.48
C ASP A 172 -24.04 12.91 0.63
N ALA A 173 -22.81 13.43 0.84
CA ALA A 173 -21.92 12.97 1.89
C ALA A 173 -22.55 13.12 3.28
N SER A 174 -23.23 14.24 3.55
CA SER A 174 -23.89 14.51 4.84
C SER A 174 -25.01 13.53 5.19
N LEU A 175 -25.60 12.85 4.21
CA LEU A 175 -26.61 11.82 4.46
C LEU A 175 -26.00 10.57 5.13
N TYR A 176 -24.73 10.31 4.86
CA TYR A 176 -23.98 9.14 5.34
C TYR A 176 -22.96 9.48 6.43
N ASP A 177 -22.83 10.75 6.81
CA ASP A 177 -21.92 11.16 7.87
C ASP A 177 -22.66 11.29 9.20
N PRO A 178 -22.25 10.54 10.25
CA PRO A 178 -22.87 10.61 11.58
C PRO A 178 -22.76 12.01 12.23
N ALA A 179 -21.87 12.87 11.75
CA ALA A 179 -21.79 14.26 12.22
C ALA A 179 -23.01 15.09 11.81
N TYR A 180 -23.68 14.74 10.71
CA TYR A 180 -24.80 15.47 10.13
C TYR A 180 -26.13 14.68 10.18
N ASN A 181 -26.06 13.35 10.35
CA ASN A 181 -27.24 12.45 10.38
C ASN A 181 -27.39 11.78 11.76
N PRO A 182 -28.29 12.25 12.65
CA PRO A 182 -28.46 11.70 14.01
C PRO A 182 -28.96 10.25 14.06
N GLU A 183 -29.74 9.81 13.07
CA GLU A 183 -30.23 8.40 13.02
C GLU A 183 -29.07 7.47 12.70
N LEU A 184 -28.26 7.83 11.72
CA LEU A 184 -27.04 7.10 11.40
C LEU A 184 -26.01 7.14 12.54
N ALA A 185 -25.90 8.28 13.24
CA ALA A 185 -25.04 8.40 14.41
C ALA A 185 -25.41 7.43 15.53
N ALA A 186 -26.72 7.20 15.74
CA ALA A 186 -27.19 6.22 16.72
C ALA A 186 -26.85 4.78 16.31
N TYR A 187 -27.07 4.43 15.05
CA TYR A 187 -26.70 3.12 14.49
C TYR A 187 -25.18 2.86 14.58
N ILE A 188 -24.35 3.83 14.16
CA ILE A 188 -22.89 3.72 14.22
C ILE A 188 -22.40 3.55 15.67
N ALA A 189 -22.99 4.30 16.62
CA ALA A 189 -22.62 4.19 18.02
C ALA A 189 -22.97 2.80 18.60
N GLU A 190 -24.10 2.22 18.21
CA GLU A 190 -24.52 0.88 18.61
C GLU A 190 -23.63 -0.20 17.98
N ALA A 191 -23.37 -0.12 16.66
CA ALA A 191 -22.46 -1.02 15.97
C ALA A 191 -21.03 -0.98 16.54
N ALA A 192 -20.52 0.23 16.85
CA ALA A 192 -19.23 0.41 17.51
C ALA A 192 -19.22 -0.16 18.93
N ALA A 193 -20.31 -0.04 19.68
CA ALA A 193 -20.41 -0.63 21.02
C ALA A 193 -20.30 -2.17 20.98
N PHE A 194 -21.00 -2.83 20.04
CA PHE A 194 -20.84 -4.26 19.79
C PHE A 194 -19.40 -4.61 19.39
N ALA A 195 -18.85 -3.90 18.42
CA ALA A 195 -17.49 -4.12 17.92
C ALA A 195 -16.41 -3.97 19.00
N ASN A 196 -16.61 -3.05 19.96
CA ASN A 196 -15.62 -2.75 21.00
C ASN A 196 -15.72 -3.67 22.23
N ASP A 197 -16.83 -4.39 22.41
CA ASP A 197 -17.04 -5.29 23.56
C ASP A 197 -16.56 -6.71 23.25
N PRO A 198 -15.50 -7.22 23.94
CA PRO A 198 -15.02 -8.58 23.77
C PRO A 198 -16.05 -9.66 24.14
N GLN A 199 -17.10 -9.33 24.90
CA GLN A 199 -18.18 -10.28 25.20
C GLN A 199 -19.18 -10.42 24.04
N MET A 200 -19.22 -9.43 23.16
CA MET A 200 -20.10 -9.41 21.99
C MET A 200 -19.45 -10.02 20.78
N ILE A 201 -18.16 -9.70 20.52
CA ILE A 201 -17.38 -10.28 19.43
C ILE A 201 -15.91 -10.39 19.81
N GLN A 202 -15.33 -11.58 19.60
CA GLN A 202 -13.92 -11.83 19.87
C GLN A 202 -13.32 -12.87 18.92
N LEU A 203 -12.14 -12.57 18.38
CA LEU A 203 -11.32 -13.52 17.65
C LEU A 203 -10.49 -14.35 18.64
N GLN A 204 -10.55 -15.67 18.52
CA GLN A 204 -9.78 -16.63 19.32
C GLN A 204 -8.72 -17.30 18.45
N ILE A 205 -7.48 -17.32 18.92
CA ILE A 205 -6.35 -18.03 18.34
C ILE A 205 -6.21 -19.39 19.05
N LEU A 206 -6.47 -20.49 18.33
CA LEU A 206 -6.57 -21.83 18.89
C LEU A 206 -5.32 -22.71 18.68
N GLY A 207 -4.28 -22.18 18.03
CA GLY A 207 -3.10 -22.93 17.63
C GLY A 207 -3.29 -23.72 16.33
N ASP A 208 -2.19 -24.27 15.76
CA ASP A 208 -2.21 -25.06 14.53
C ASP A 208 -2.95 -24.39 13.36
N ASN A 209 -2.81 -23.07 13.19
CA ASN A 209 -3.53 -22.23 12.22
C ASN A 209 -5.06 -22.34 12.31
N LYS A 210 -5.59 -22.59 13.50
CA LYS A 210 -7.03 -22.60 13.77
C LYS A 210 -7.44 -21.36 14.51
N VAL A 211 -8.54 -20.78 14.07
CA VAL A 211 -9.14 -19.59 14.66
C VAL A 211 -10.65 -19.78 14.83
N ARG A 212 -11.25 -18.95 15.66
CA ARG A 212 -12.70 -18.87 15.83
C ARG A 212 -13.07 -17.40 16.03
N LEU A 213 -13.98 -16.90 15.22
CA LEU A 213 -14.61 -15.60 15.45
C LEU A 213 -15.90 -15.82 16.24
N GLU A 214 -15.82 -15.59 17.56
CA GLU A 214 -16.92 -15.81 18.47
C GLU A 214 -17.80 -14.56 18.54
N VAL A 215 -19.11 -14.75 18.33
CA VAL A 215 -20.12 -13.69 18.30
C VAL A 215 -21.27 -14.07 19.22
N SER A 216 -21.68 -13.16 20.10
CA SER A 216 -22.79 -13.37 21.03
C SER A 216 -24.14 -13.48 20.31
N ARG A 217 -25.13 -14.06 20.97
CA ARG A 217 -26.50 -14.14 20.43
C ARG A 217 -27.10 -12.76 20.20
N GLU A 218 -26.88 -11.83 21.11
CA GLU A 218 -27.36 -10.46 21.03
C GLU A 218 -26.81 -9.74 19.80
N TYR A 219 -25.50 -9.90 19.53
CA TYR A 219 -24.89 -9.28 18.34
C TYR A 219 -25.32 -9.99 17.04
N LEU A 220 -25.55 -11.31 17.06
CA LEU A 220 -26.10 -12.02 15.88
C LEU A 220 -27.51 -11.51 15.53
N ASP A 221 -28.35 -11.23 16.52
CA ASP A 221 -29.68 -10.66 16.28
C ASP A 221 -29.56 -9.25 15.66
N PHE A 222 -28.63 -8.40 16.12
CA PHE A 222 -28.35 -7.09 15.53
C PHE A 222 -27.82 -7.19 14.09
N ILE A 223 -26.92 -8.15 13.80
CA ILE A 223 -26.40 -8.43 12.46
C ILE A 223 -27.53 -8.78 11.50
N GLU A 224 -28.44 -9.68 11.92
CA GLU A 224 -29.57 -10.11 11.11
C GLU A 224 -30.57 -8.98 10.86
N GLU A 225 -30.91 -8.20 11.90
CA GLU A 225 -31.85 -7.05 11.79
C GLU A 225 -31.33 -5.95 10.85
N ASN A 226 -30.02 -5.73 10.79
CA ASN A 226 -29.41 -4.67 9.99
C ASN A 226 -28.80 -5.17 8.66
N GLY A 227 -28.89 -6.48 8.38
CA GLY A 227 -28.35 -7.06 7.14
C GLY A 227 -26.82 -6.91 7.00
N ILE A 228 -26.10 -7.02 8.11
CA ILE A 228 -24.64 -6.88 8.13
C ILE A 228 -24.02 -8.17 7.60
N GLU A 229 -23.23 -8.07 6.55
CA GLU A 229 -22.55 -9.21 5.91
C GLU A 229 -21.14 -9.44 6.44
N THR A 230 -20.44 -8.37 6.87
CA THR A 230 -19.05 -8.41 7.32
C THR A 230 -18.93 -7.81 8.71
N VAL A 231 -18.43 -8.57 9.67
CA VAL A 231 -18.23 -8.15 11.07
C VAL A 231 -16.76 -8.02 11.46
N PHE A 232 -15.86 -8.49 10.56
CA PHE A 232 -14.42 -8.43 10.76
C PHE A 232 -13.71 -8.19 9.44
N ASP A 233 -12.97 -7.06 9.34
CA ASP A 233 -12.15 -6.68 8.19
C ASP A 233 -10.93 -5.91 8.65
N PHE A 234 -9.79 -6.12 8.01
CA PHE A 234 -8.59 -5.31 8.25
C PHE A 234 -8.77 -3.85 7.77
N GLY A 235 -9.64 -3.61 6.79
CA GLY A 235 -9.93 -2.29 6.25
C GLY A 235 -8.64 -1.55 5.85
N TRP A 236 -8.52 -0.29 6.29
CA TRP A 236 -7.37 0.59 6.06
C TRP A 236 -6.03 0.06 6.61
N MET A 237 -6.03 -0.93 7.52
CA MET A 237 -4.81 -1.51 8.09
C MET A 237 -4.21 -2.61 7.21
N ARG A 238 -4.96 -3.19 6.27
CA ARG A 238 -4.59 -4.36 5.47
C ARG A 238 -3.20 -4.25 4.86
N ASN A 239 -2.90 -3.10 4.27
CA ASN A 239 -1.66 -2.92 3.53
C ASN A 239 -0.40 -2.91 4.42
N ALA A 240 -0.50 -2.66 5.73
CA ALA A 240 0.61 -2.82 6.66
C ALA A 240 1.02 -4.31 6.78
N PHE A 241 0.04 -5.20 6.93
CA PHE A 241 0.25 -6.65 7.03
C PHE A 241 0.75 -7.24 5.70
N VAL A 242 0.20 -6.78 4.58
CA VAL A 242 0.62 -7.22 3.25
C VAL A 242 2.05 -6.76 2.94
N ALA A 243 2.42 -5.52 3.29
CA ALA A 243 3.78 -5.02 3.14
C ALA A 243 4.79 -5.87 3.93
N ASP A 244 4.46 -6.22 5.17
CA ASP A 244 5.29 -7.09 6.01
C ASP A 244 5.40 -8.49 5.40
N TYR A 245 4.29 -9.10 5.00
CA TYR A 245 4.30 -10.43 4.37
C TYR A 245 5.20 -10.48 3.12
N ILE A 246 5.08 -9.49 2.22
CA ILE A 246 5.90 -9.43 1.00
C ILE A 246 7.38 -9.19 1.36
N ALA A 247 7.65 -8.24 2.25
CA ALA A 247 9.00 -7.89 2.68
C ALA A 247 9.72 -9.08 3.34
N ASP A 248 9.05 -9.78 4.24
CA ASP A 248 9.61 -10.91 4.97
C ASP A 248 9.83 -12.12 4.05
N SER A 249 8.91 -12.34 3.09
CA SER A 249 9.09 -13.36 2.07
C SER A 249 10.30 -13.10 1.17
N LEU A 250 10.51 -11.83 0.76
CA LEU A 250 11.68 -11.43 -0.01
C LEU A 250 12.97 -11.62 0.81
N ARG A 251 12.96 -11.21 2.07
CA ARG A 251 14.11 -11.36 2.98
C ARG A 251 14.46 -12.82 3.23
N ALA A 252 13.47 -13.70 3.40
CA ALA A 252 13.67 -15.14 3.59
C ALA A 252 14.40 -15.80 2.41
N GLU A 253 14.26 -15.26 1.20
CA GLU A 253 14.95 -15.70 -0.01
C GLU A 253 16.25 -14.93 -0.29
N GLY A 254 16.68 -14.06 0.64
CA GLY A 254 17.91 -13.28 0.56
C GLY A 254 17.80 -12.03 -0.35
N PHE A 255 16.58 -11.59 -0.69
CA PHE A 255 16.34 -10.38 -1.46
C PHE A 255 16.16 -9.18 -0.52
N THR A 256 17.27 -8.51 -0.17
CA THR A 256 17.28 -7.41 0.79
C THR A 256 17.67 -6.05 0.19
N HIS A 257 17.86 -5.94 -1.13
CA HIS A 257 18.35 -4.71 -1.76
C HIS A 257 17.22 -3.81 -2.26
N GLY A 258 16.20 -3.57 -1.46
CA GLY A 258 15.05 -2.82 -1.92
C GLY A 258 14.13 -2.33 -0.82
N TYR A 259 13.02 -1.77 -1.24
CA TYR A 259 11.92 -1.43 -0.34
C TYR A 259 10.56 -1.67 -1.03
N ILE A 260 9.55 -1.96 -0.22
CA ILE A 260 8.15 -1.93 -0.62
C ILE A 260 7.46 -0.79 0.10
N ALA A 261 6.65 -0.03 -0.61
CA ALA A 261 5.83 1.05 -0.07
C ALA A 261 4.41 0.95 -0.60
N SER A 262 3.41 1.19 0.26
CA SER A 262 2.01 1.33 -0.15
C SER A 262 1.64 2.80 -0.33
N TYR A 263 0.63 3.07 -1.15
CA TYR A 263 0.15 4.43 -1.40
C TYR A 263 -0.57 5.04 -0.18
N ASP A 264 -1.05 4.21 0.73
CA ASP A 264 -1.74 4.60 1.98
C ASP A 264 -0.80 4.80 3.18
N GLY A 265 0.52 4.62 3.00
CA GLY A 265 1.51 5.12 3.95
C GLY A 265 2.35 4.07 4.67
N PHE A 266 2.43 2.83 4.21
CA PHE A 266 3.25 1.78 4.82
C PHE A 266 4.50 1.51 3.99
N THR A 267 5.68 1.62 4.60
CA THR A 267 6.97 1.40 3.92
C THR A 267 7.84 0.42 4.69
N ARG A 268 8.31 -0.62 4.01
CA ARG A 268 9.33 -1.56 4.51
C ARG A 268 10.60 -1.43 3.68
N ASN A 269 11.63 -0.81 4.24
CA ASN A 269 12.97 -0.82 3.67
C ASN A 269 13.71 -2.06 4.15
N LEU A 270 14.25 -2.84 3.21
CA LEU A 270 14.95 -4.10 3.44
C LEU A 270 16.48 -3.95 3.37
N ASP A 271 16.99 -2.79 2.90
CA ASP A 271 18.40 -2.63 2.52
C ASP A 271 19.33 -2.56 3.71
N GLU A 272 20.18 -3.59 3.87
CA GLU A 272 21.15 -3.74 4.93
C GLU A 272 22.56 -3.24 4.56
N ARG A 273 22.76 -2.72 3.35
CA ARG A 273 24.08 -2.33 2.81
C ARG A 273 24.60 -0.98 3.31
N GLY A 274 23.84 -0.26 4.13
CA GLY A 274 24.19 1.09 4.55
C GLY A 274 24.03 2.15 3.46
N LYS A 275 23.19 1.90 2.46
CA LYS A 275 22.88 2.91 1.43
C LYS A 275 21.93 3.97 2.00
N PRO A 276 22.13 5.25 1.62
CA PRO A 276 21.27 6.33 2.11
C PRO A 276 19.88 6.26 1.47
N PHE A 277 18.86 6.41 2.30
CA PHE A 277 17.45 6.59 1.93
C PHE A 277 16.94 7.87 2.54
N SER A 278 15.93 8.45 1.90
CA SER A 278 15.20 9.60 2.42
C SER A 278 13.71 9.32 2.43
N PHE A 279 13.05 9.65 3.53
CA PHE A 279 11.60 9.66 3.64
C PHE A 279 11.11 11.11 3.80
N ASN A 280 10.26 11.57 2.89
CA ASN A 280 9.71 12.90 2.91
C ASN A 280 8.60 13.02 3.98
N LEU A 281 8.65 14.08 4.75
CA LEU A 281 7.64 14.42 5.74
C LEU A 281 6.69 15.45 5.13
N PHE A 282 5.46 15.01 4.89
CA PHE A 282 4.42 15.83 4.26
C PHE A 282 3.65 16.59 5.32
N HIS A 283 3.14 17.77 4.95
CA HIS A 283 2.25 18.58 5.78
C HIS A 283 1.26 19.35 4.90
N ARG A 284 -0.01 19.35 5.31
CA ARG A 284 -1.07 20.08 4.62
C ARG A 284 -1.14 21.51 5.17
N GLN A 285 -1.19 22.50 4.27
CA GLN A 285 -1.44 23.89 4.58
C GLN A 285 -2.57 24.41 3.68
N GLY A 286 -3.77 24.50 4.23
CA GLY A 286 -4.97 24.83 3.44
C GLY A 286 -5.26 23.74 2.41
N GLN A 287 -5.11 24.06 1.12
CA GLN A 287 -5.28 23.12 0.00
C GLN A 287 -3.95 22.53 -0.49
N ASP A 288 -2.82 23.06 -0.04
CA ASP A 288 -1.50 22.66 -0.51
C ASP A 288 -0.90 21.58 0.38
N ILE A 289 -0.25 20.59 -0.24
CA ILE A 289 0.55 19.57 0.45
C ILE A 289 2.02 19.90 0.23
N LEU A 290 2.71 20.22 1.31
CA LEU A 290 4.10 20.64 1.32
C LEU A 290 5.00 19.50 1.78
N ILE A 291 6.29 19.60 1.46
CA ILE A 291 7.35 18.72 1.96
C ILE A 291 8.34 19.59 2.76
N PRO A 292 8.00 19.99 3.99
CA PRO A 292 8.84 20.90 4.77
C PRO A 292 10.06 20.23 5.39
N ALA A 293 10.10 18.92 5.44
CA ALA A 293 11.22 18.19 6.03
C ALA A 293 11.36 16.78 5.45
N LYS A 294 12.46 16.12 5.78
CA LYS A 294 12.71 14.71 5.49
C LYS A 294 13.48 14.06 6.64
N ILE A 295 13.43 12.74 6.72
CA ILE A 295 14.40 11.94 7.49
C ILE A 295 15.32 11.21 6.52
N ASP A 296 16.64 11.24 6.82
CA ASP A 296 17.64 10.48 6.07
C ASP A 296 18.13 9.31 6.95
N TYR A 297 18.14 8.10 6.40
CA TYR A 297 18.54 6.89 7.11
C TYR A 297 19.29 5.92 6.19
N ASP A 298 20.01 4.95 6.75
CA ASP A 298 20.92 4.06 6.02
C ASP A 298 20.79 2.57 6.38
N ARG A 299 19.63 2.18 6.93
CA ARG A 299 19.38 0.83 7.44
C ARG A 299 17.95 0.37 7.19
N PRO A 300 17.65 -0.95 7.34
CA PRO A 300 16.27 -1.43 7.29
C PRO A 300 15.38 -0.67 8.26
N MET A 301 14.18 -0.35 7.81
CA MET A 301 13.23 0.43 8.59
C MET A 301 11.79 0.17 8.12
N SER A 302 10.90 0.05 9.08
CA SER A 302 9.46 0.12 8.85
C SER A 302 8.98 1.52 9.16
N ILE A 303 8.24 2.13 8.25
CA ILE A 303 7.69 3.47 8.41
C ILE A 303 6.18 3.40 8.19
N VAL A 304 5.42 3.94 9.12
CA VAL A 304 3.96 4.10 9.06
C VAL A 304 3.64 5.58 9.04
N PHE A 305 2.94 6.03 8.00
CA PHE A 305 2.52 7.40 7.82
C PHE A 305 1.00 7.49 7.79
N LEU A 306 0.38 7.90 8.90
CA LEU A 306 -1.05 8.17 8.98
C LEU A 306 -1.31 9.66 8.78
N ARG A 307 -2.38 9.98 8.05
CA ARG A 307 -2.81 11.35 7.75
C ARG A 307 -4.34 11.41 7.64
N ASN A 308 -4.95 12.52 7.95
CA ASN A 308 -6.39 12.70 7.84
C ASN A 308 -6.83 13.45 6.57
N TYR A 309 -5.97 13.51 5.56
CA TYR A 309 -6.22 14.18 4.29
C TYR A 309 -5.71 13.37 3.09
N PRO A 310 -6.35 13.47 1.91
CA PRO A 310 -5.87 12.80 0.71
C PRO A 310 -4.60 13.47 0.17
N MET A 311 -3.68 12.68 -0.37
CA MET A 311 -2.50 13.18 -1.08
C MET A 311 -2.69 13.21 -2.60
N GLY A 312 -3.69 12.49 -3.13
CA GLY A 312 -3.97 12.42 -4.55
C GLY A 312 -5.22 11.59 -4.84
N GLU A 313 -5.50 11.39 -6.12
CA GLU A 313 -6.68 10.63 -6.58
C GLU A 313 -6.67 9.15 -6.14
N SER A 314 -5.47 8.59 -5.88
CA SER A 314 -5.34 7.18 -5.50
C SER A 314 -5.89 6.87 -4.11
N ASP A 315 -5.93 7.85 -3.22
CA ASP A 315 -6.37 7.68 -1.83
C ASP A 315 -7.69 8.39 -1.50
N ARG A 316 -8.38 8.92 -2.53
CA ARG A 316 -9.70 9.58 -2.36
C ARG A 316 -10.75 8.69 -1.70
N TRP A 317 -10.64 7.36 -1.82
CA TRP A 317 -11.56 6.37 -1.26
C TRP A 317 -11.46 6.22 0.28
N HIS A 318 -10.55 6.95 0.90
CA HIS A 318 -10.34 6.94 2.35
C HIS A 318 -10.67 8.27 3.02
N TYR A 319 -11.07 9.29 2.22
CA TYR A 319 -11.30 10.65 2.71
C TYR A 319 -12.41 11.34 1.95
N TYR A 320 -13.16 12.17 2.69
CA TYR A 320 -14.05 13.17 2.10
C TYR A 320 -13.75 14.53 2.72
N ALA A 321 -13.43 15.52 1.88
CA ALA A 321 -13.17 16.89 2.29
C ALA A 321 -14.39 17.77 2.01
N TYR A 322 -15.04 18.26 3.05
CA TYR A 322 -16.18 19.18 2.97
C TYR A 322 -15.74 20.58 2.57
N ALA A 323 -16.66 21.36 2.00
CA ALA A 323 -16.40 22.75 1.60
C ALA A 323 -16.04 23.68 2.77
N ASP A 324 -16.44 23.33 3.99
CA ASP A 324 -16.09 24.06 5.23
C ASP A 324 -14.68 23.73 5.73
N GLY A 325 -13.98 22.79 5.07
CA GLY A 325 -12.62 22.38 5.41
C GLY A 325 -12.54 21.20 6.39
N SER A 326 -13.68 20.71 6.92
CA SER A 326 -13.71 19.48 7.72
C SER A 326 -13.43 18.26 6.81
N ILE A 327 -12.86 17.19 7.39
CA ILE A 327 -12.53 15.96 6.67
C ILE A 327 -13.06 14.75 7.45
N ALA A 328 -13.87 13.94 6.77
CA ALA A 328 -14.14 12.58 7.20
C ALA A 328 -13.04 11.66 6.66
N SER A 329 -12.54 10.77 7.49
CA SER A 329 -11.51 9.81 7.12
C SER A 329 -11.85 8.39 7.58
N THR A 330 -11.14 7.41 7.03
CA THR A 330 -11.27 6.00 7.41
C THR A 330 -10.78 5.66 8.83
N TYR A 331 -10.18 6.62 9.55
CA TYR A 331 -9.65 6.40 10.90
C TYR A 331 -10.75 6.55 11.94
N LEU A 332 -11.43 5.45 12.24
CA LEU A 332 -12.58 5.41 13.13
C LEU A 332 -12.19 4.95 14.53
N ALA A 333 -12.63 5.68 15.56
CA ALA A 333 -12.39 5.30 16.94
C ALA A 333 -13.30 4.12 17.34
N PRO A 334 -12.76 3.02 17.89
CA PRO A 334 -13.57 1.86 18.29
C PRO A 334 -14.59 2.18 19.39
N THR A 335 -14.38 3.24 20.15
CA THR A 335 -15.23 3.64 21.26
C THR A 335 -16.57 4.22 20.85
N ASP A 336 -16.66 4.86 19.68
CA ASP A 336 -17.86 5.57 19.23
C ASP A 336 -18.09 5.53 17.70
N GLY A 337 -17.22 4.84 16.96
CA GLY A 337 -17.31 4.70 15.51
C GLY A 337 -17.06 5.99 14.72
N LYS A 338 -16.57 7.06 15.35
CA LYS A 338 -16.37 8.36 14.69
C LYS A 338 -14.98 8.48 14.10
N SER A 339 -14.90 9.21 12.97
CA SER A 339 -13.62 9.62 12.38
C SER A 339 -12.89 10.58 13.31
N LYS A 340 -11.66 10.23 13.71
CA LYS A 340 -10.82 11.02 14.61
C LYS A 340 -9.36 11.02 14.18
N SER A 341 -8.67 12.10 14.50
CA SER A 341 -7.22 12.21 14.39
C SER A 341 -6.68 13.22 15.39
N ALA A 342 -5.76 12.80 16.24
CA ALA A 342 -5.14 13.66 17.25
C ALA A 342 -4.24 14.74 16.64
N THR A 343 -3.79 14.54 15.42
CA THR A 343 -3.02 15.48 14.60
C THR A 343 -3.36 15.27 13.12
N GLU A 344 -3.08 16.25 12.25
CA GLU A 344 -3.34 16.12 10.81
C GLU A 344 -2.57 14.94 10.19
N ASN A 345 -1.33 14.72 10.65
CA ASN A 345 -0.55 13.55 10.24
C ASN A 345 0.47 13.15 11.31
N MET A 346 0.87 11.89 11.27
CA MET A 346 1.89 11.33 12.13
C MET A 346 2.70 10.28 11.35
N VAL A 347 4.01 10.34 11.49
CA VAL A 347 4.93 9.28 11.06
C VAL A 347 5.42 8.54 12.29
N ALA A 348 5.33 7.21 12.28
CA ALA A 348 5.99 6.36 13.25
C ALA A 348 6.92 5.37 12.54
N TYR A 349 8.07 5.06 13.13
CA TYR A 349 9.02 4.15 12.51
C TYR A 349 9.78 3.32 13.54
N SER A 350 10.21 2.13 13.11
CA SER A 350 11.04 1.22 13.89
C SER A 350 12.01 0.47 12.96
N GLN A 351 13.19 0.13 13.51
CA GLN A 351 14.16 -0.73 12.84
C GLN A 351 13.92 -2.22 13.13
N ASN A 352 13.18 -2.52 14.19
CA ASN A 352 13.05 -3.86 14.74
C ASN A 352 11.67 -4.50 14.51
N LEU A 353 10.65 -3.68 14.30
CA LEU A 353 9.26 -4.12 14.16
C LEU A 353 8.79 -4.00 12.72
N GLY A 354 7.77 -4.78 12.34
CA GLY A 354 7.05 -4.66 11.08
C GLY A 354 6.13 -3.43 11.02
N CYS A 355 5.64 -3.11 9.82
CA CYS A 355 4.64 -2.04 9.67
C CYS A 355 3.36 -2.35 10.46
N ALA A 356 2.90 -3.60 10.46
CA ALA A 356 1.71 -4.01 11.21
C ALA A 356 1.86 -3.78 12.71
N GLU A 357 2.98 -4.17 13.30
CA GLU A 357 3.24 -3.95 14.74
C GLU A 357 3.36 -2.47 15.08
N VAL A 358 4.10 -1.68 14.26
CA VAL A 358 4.18 -0.22 14.43
C VAL A 358 2.78 0.40 14.35
N LEU A 359 1.98 -0.01 13.36
CA LEU A 359 0.62 0.48 13.16
C LEU A 359 -0.28 0.18 14.36
N LEU A 360 -0.31 -1.09 14.81
CA LEU A 360 -1.18 -1.52 15.92
C LEU A 360 -0.89 -0.78 17.22
N ARG A 361 0.35 -0.35 17.43
CA ARG A 361 0.77 0.42 18.61
C ARG A 361 0.52 1.92 18.46
N MET A 362 0.69 2.48 17.25
CA MET A 362 0.49 3.92 17.05
C MET A 362 -0.97 4.30 16.79
N ALA A 363 -1.79 3.40 16.24
CA ALA A 363 -3.16 3.71 15.86
C ALA A 363 -4.01 4.26 17.03
N PRO A 364 -3.97 3.73 18.26
CA PRO A 364 -4.70 4.31 19.39
C PRO A 364 -4.25 5.72 19.78
N LEU A 365 -2.99 6.08 19.53
CA LEU A 365 -2.49 7.44 19.73
C LEU A 365 -3.00 8.37 18.64
N TYR A 366 -2.95 7.94 17.38
CA TYR A 366 -3.37 8.75 16.25
C TYR A 366 -4.88 8.92 16.17
N ILE A 367 -5.65 7.83 16.36
CA ILE A 367 -7.11 7.82 16.29
C ILE A 367 -7.68 8.20 17.68
N ASN A 368 -7.49 9.45 18.03
CA ASN A 368 -7.91 10.03 19.31
C ASN A 368 -8.30 11.50 19.10
N ASP A 369 -8.94 12.11 20.10
CA ASP A 369 -9.31 13.53 20.09
C ASP A 369 -8.09 14.45 20.31
N THR A 370 -7.07 13.97 21.04
CA THR A 370 -5.85 14.74 21.38
C THR A 370 -4.63 13.82 21.46
N MET A 371 -3.45 14.41 21.27
CA MET A 371 -2.17 13.74 21.44
C MET A 371 -1.94 13.35 22.90
N ASP A 372 -1.60 12.07 23.14
CA ASP A 372 -1.23 11.56 24.46
C ASP A 372 0.29 11.37 24.57
N MET A 373 0.96 12.26 25.31
CA MET A 373 2.41 12.24 25.48
C MET A 373 2.90 11.02 26.28
N GLN A 374 2.04 10.39 27.11
CA GLN A 374 2.38 9.16 27.81
C GLN A 374 2.46 7.98 26.83
N MET A 375 1.54 7.91 25.86
CA MET A 375 1.58 6.92 24.79
C MET A 375 2.82 7.12 23.89
N ILE A 376 3.20 8.36 23.57
CA ILE A 376 4.44 8.64 22.83
C ILE A 376 5.65 8.07 23.58
N SER A 377 5.74 8.30 24.89
CA SER A 377 6.82 7.79 25.72
C SER A 377 6.81 6.25 25.80
N ALA A 378 5.64 5.62 25.77
CA ALA A 378 5.52 4.16 25.71
C ALA A 378 6.00 3.60 24.37
N LEU A 379 5.64 4.24 23.26
CA LEU A 379 6.14 3.87 21.92
C LEU A 379 7.68 3.94 21.85
N GLU A 380 8.28 4.99 22.42
CA GLU A 380 9.74 5.15 22.46
C GLU A 380 10.42 4.00 23.22
N GLN A 381 9.84 3.55 24.36
CA GLN A 381 10.36 2.39 25.12
C GLN A 381 10.34 1.11 24.26
N ASP A 382 9.38 0.98 23.37
CA ASP A 382 9.27 -0.11 22.40
C ASP A 382 10.10 0.13 21.12
N GLN A 383 10.95 1.16 21.10
CA GLN A 383 11.77 1.56 19.96
C GLN A 383 10.96 1.93 18.72
N ILE A 384 9.79 2.48 18.93
CA ILE A 384 8.97 3.13 17.92
C ILE A 384 9.11 4.64 18.13
N TYR A 385 9.69 5.33 17.16
CA TYR A 385 9.87 6.76 17.19
C TYR A 385 8.81 7.45 16.37
N THR A 386 8.42 8.66 16.79
CA THR A 386 7.30 9.39 16.20
C THR A 386 7.71 10.79 15.76
N ILE A 387 7.07 11.24 14.67
CA ILE A 387 7.19 12.59 14.12
C ILE A 387 5.78 13.09 13.80
N TRP A 388 5.43 14.30 14.26
CA TRP A 388 4.12 14.93 13.98
C TRP A 388 4.25 16.44 13.91
N TYR A 389 3.20 17.09 13.40
CA TYR A 389 3.15 18.55 13.34
C TYR A 389 2.16 19.12 14.35
N GLU A 390 2.53 20.23 14.97
CA GLU A 390 1.65 21.15 15.66
C GLU A 390 1.81 22.54 15.02
N GLY A 391 0.88 22.90 14.15
CA GLY A 391 1.06 24.03 13.24
C GLY A 391 2.29 23.83 12.35
N THR A 392 3.25 24.75 12.39
CA THR A 392 4.52 24.64 11.64
C THR A 392 5.68 24.09 12.49
N ASN A 393 5.41 23.64 13.72
CA ASN A 393 6.41 22.98 14.56
C ASN A 393 6.42 21.47 14.27
N LEU A 394 7.57 20.96 13.89
CA LEU A 394 7.80 19.55 13.65
C LEU A 394 8.35 18.91 14.92
N HIS A 395 7.51 18.18 15.63
CA HIS A 395 7.85 17.43 16.82
C HIS A 395 8.45 16.07 16.46
N TYR A 396 9.47 15.62 17.22
CA TYR A 396 10.08 14.30 17.05
C TYR A 396 10.76 13.88 18.33
N ASN A 397 10.84 12.56 18.57
CA ASN A 397 11.40 11.98 19.80
C ASN A 397 12.60 11.04 19.59
N ASP A 398 13.11 10.85 18.35
CA ASP A 398 14.32 10.05 18.12
C ASP A 398 15.58 10.91 18.32
N PRO A 399 16.42 10.62 19.34
CA PRO A 399 17.64 11.36 19.56
C PRO A 399 18.73 11.08 18.51
N LYS A 400 18.58 10.00 17.72
CA LYS A 400 19.57 9.55 16.73
C LYS A 400 19.24 9.94 15.31
N LEU A 401 17.95 10.22 15.01
CA LEU A 401 17.46 10.51 13.68
C LEU A 401 16.65 11.80 13.68
N SER A 402 17.34 12.94 13.62
CA SER A 402 16.71 14.25 13.52
C SER A 402 16.21 14.53 12.10
N PRO A 403 14.97 15.02 11.94
CA PRO A 403 14.50 15.51 10.65
C PRO A 403 15.36 16.67 10.14
N ALA A 404 15.51 16.74 8.81
CA ALA A 404 16.16 17.84 8.13
C ALA A 404 15.10 18.73 7.48
N LEU A 405 15.05 20.02 7.83
CA LEU A 405 14.12 20.98 7.21
C LEU A 405 14.51 21.23 5.74
N LEU A 406 13.50 21.35 4.90
CA LEU A 406 13.62 21.67 3.49
C LEU A 406 13.05 23.08 3.22
N PRO A 407 13.57 23.80 2.21
CA PRO A 407 12.99 25.08 1.80
C PRO A 407 11.54 24.91 1.30
N VAL A 408 10.63 25.74 1.75
CA VAL A 408 9.23 25.79 1.31
C VAL A 408 8.96 27.13 0.64
N GLU A 409 8.45 27.14 -0.59
CA GLU A 409 8.31 28.34 -1.43
C GLU A 409 7.16 29.26 -0.98
N GLN A 410 6.13 28.75 -0.29
CA GLN A 410 4.89 29.48 0.04
C GLN A 410 5.01 30.42 1.26
N GLY A 411 6.21 30.70 1.74
CA GLY A 411 6.42 31.66 2.86
C GLY A 411 6.13 31.09 4.24
N TYR A 412 5.90 29.79 4.38
CA TYR A 412 5.80 29.12 5.67
C TYR A 412 7.18 28.89 6.28
N SER A 413 7.29 29.10 7.59
CA SER A 413 8.52 28.86 8.34
C SER A 413 8.32 27.72 9.32
N TYR A 414 8.98 26.60 9.05
CA TYR A 414 8.94 25.41 9.91
C TYR A 414 10.08 25.42 10.91
N THR A 415 9.82 24.88 12.08
CA THR A 415 10.82 24.72 13.17
C THR A 415 10.85 23.29 13.67
N LEU A 416 12.01 22.84 14.15
CA LEU A 416 12.16 21.54 14.80
C LEU A 416 11.90 21.67 16.30
N ALA A 417 11.09 20.79 16.86
CA ALA A 417 10.74 20.71 18.27
C ALA A 417 11.08 19.28 18.79
N PRO A 418 12.31 19.05 19.25
CA PRO A 418 12.66 17.76 19.84
C PRO A 418 11.92 17.55 21.16
N GLU A 419 11.24 16.42 21.29
CA GLU A 419 10.67 15.97 22.57
C GLU A 419 11.77 15.38 23.45
N LYS A 420 11.66 15.56 24.76
CA LYS A 420 12.67 15.16 25.75
C LYS A 420 12.22 13.93 26.52
#